data_f3da954cc4f5eac2d68686a6febbe294
#
_entry.id   f3da954cc4f5eac2d68686a6febbe294
#
_cell.length_a   1.000
_cell.length_b   1.000
_cell.length_c   1.000
_cell.angle_alpha   90.00
_cell.angle_beta   90.00
_cell.angle_gamma   90.00
#
_symmetry.space_group_name_H-M   'P 1'
#
loop_
_entity.id
_entity.type
_entity.pdbx_description
1 polymer ?
#
loop_
_entity_poly.entity_id
_entity_poly.type
_entity_poly.pdbx_seq_one_letter_code
_entity_poly.pdbx_strand_id
1 'polypeptide(L)'
;MAEEKKTGKASGKVSDVGQRIIEIVAEQLGADKLQISRETSFINDLGADSLDTVEIVMEIEDEFDIDVPQEDAEKIQTVGQAIDYVERHL
;
A
#
# COMPACT_ATOMS: atom_id res chain seq x y z
N MET A 1 16.82 -12.82 -17.36
CA MET A 1 16.33 -12.53 -17.05
C MET A 1 15.90 -11.82 -17.05
N ALA A 2 15.96 -11.73 -16.85
CA ALA A 2 15.36 -11.05 -16.53
C ALA A 2 14.83 -10.34 -16.81
N GLU A 3 14.81 -10.55 -16.93
CA GLU A 3 14.18 -9.98 -16.97
C GLU A 3 13.42 -9.53 -17.05
N GLU A 4 13.37 -9.96 -17.11
CA GLU A 4 12.45 -9.64 -16.89
C GLU A 4 11.88 -8.94 -16.72
N LYS A 5 12.26 -9.06 -16.87
CA LYS A 5 11.57 -8.43 -16.42
C LYS A 5 10.86 -7.72 -16.61
N LYS A 6 10.87 -7.84 -16.86
CA LYS A 6 10.09 -7.18 -16.78
C LYS A 6 9.24 -6.82 -16.83
N THR A 7 9.23 -7.26 -16.88
CA THR A 7 8.30 -6.96 -16.59
C THR A 7 7.59 -6.29 -16.57
N GLY A 8 7.57 -6.34 -16.65
CA GLY A 8 6.77 -5.81 -16.32
C GLY A 8 6.29 -5.14 -16.59
N LYS A 9 6.22 -5.24 -16.79
CA LYS A 9 5.51 -4.68 -16.72
C LYS A 9 4.50 -4.33 -16.77
N ALA A 10 4.55 -4.62 -16.92
CA ALA A 10 3.40 -4.48 -16.88
C ALA A 10 2.52 -4.19 -16.47
N SER A 11 2.40 -4.74 -16.41
CA SER A 11 1.52 -4.30 -15.64
C SER A 11 2.10 -3.37 -14.85
N GLY A 12 3.18 -3.21 -15.03
CA GLY A 12 3.98 -2.45 -14.25
C GLY A 12 3.47 -1.19 -13.81
N LYS A 13 2.30 -1.14 -13.61
CA LYS A 13 1.68 0.02 -13.11
C LYS A 13 1.96 0.23 -11.66
N VAL A 14 2.35 -0.84 -10.97
CA VAL A 14 2.63 -0.79 -9.55
C VAL A 14 4.12 -0.97 -9.35
N SER A 15 4.76 -0.02 -8.69
CA SER A 15 6.19 -0.04 -8.43
C SER A 15 6.53 -1.12 -7.38
N ASP A 16 7.84 -1.31 -7.15
CA ASP A 16 8.27 -2.22 -6.08
C ASP A 16 7.74 -1.76 -4.72
N VAL A 17 7.74 -0.45 -4.50
CA VAL A 17 7.15 0.12 -3.28
C VAL A 17 5.68 -0.24 -3.22
N GLY A 18 4.97 -0.07 -4.32
CA GLY A 18 3.56 -0.37 -4.37
C GLY A 18 3.26 -1.83 -4.09
N GLN A 19 4.06 -2.73 -4.65
CA GLN A 19 3.86 -4.16 -4.42
C GLN A 19 4.07 -4.50 -2.95
N ARG A 20 5.07 -3.89 -2.33
CA ARG A 20 5.32 -4.14 -0.92
C ARG A 20 4.18 -3.65 -0.05
N ILE A 21 3.63 -2.47 -0.39
CA ILE A 21 2.49 -1.93 0.35
C ILE A 21 1.28 -2.84 0.19
N ILE A 22 1.04 -3.35 -1.02
CA ILE A 22 -0.07 -4.27 -1.24
C ILE A 22 0.10 -5.52 -0.39
N GLU A 23 1.32 -6.05 -0.28
CA GLU A 23 1.58 -7.21 0.56
C GLU A 23 1.28 -6.91 2.04
N ILE A 24 1.70 -5.74 2.51
CA ILE A 24 1.44 -5.34 3.88
C ILE A 24 -0.06 -5.27 4.14
N VAL A 25 -0.80 -4.63 3.24
CA VAL A 25 -2.24 -4.48 3.37
C VAL A 25 -2.92 -5.84 3.36
N ALA A 26 -2.51 -6.71 2.43
CA ALA A 26 -3.11 -8.03 2.32
C ALA A 26 -2.90 -8.84 3.59
N GLU A 27 -1.70 -8.80 4.15
CA GLU A 27 -1.39 -9.54 5.37
C GLU A 27 -2.17 -8.98 6.56
N GLN A 28 -2.23 -7.67 6.66
CA GLN A 28 -2.87 -7.03 7.81
C GLN A 28 -4.37 -7.28 7.82
N LEU A 29 -4.99 -7.32 6.67
CA LEU A 29 -6.44 -7.44 6.57
C LEU A 29 -6.90 -8.83 6.18
N GLY A 30 -5.97 -9.74 5.93
CA GLY A 30 -6.33 -11.09 5.50
C GLY A 30 -6.96 -11.11 4.12
N ALA A 31 -6.57 -10.20 3.25
CA ALA A 31 -7.13 -10.08 1.91
C ALA A 31 -6.21 -10.70 0.89
N ASP A 32 -6.78 -11.02 -0.27
CA ASP A 32 -6.02 -11.58 -1.38
C ASP A 32 -5.35 -10.43 -2.14
N LYS A 33 -4.02 -10.43 -2.18
CA LYS A 33 -3.30 -9.34 -2.84
C LYS A 33 -3.66 -9.21 -4.31
N LEU A 34 -4.14 -10.26 -4.95
CA LEU A 34 -4.55 -10.20 -6.33
C LEU A 34 -5.83 -9.40 -6.52
N GLN A 35 -6.56 -9.15 -5.44
CA GLN A 35 -7.78 -8.35 -5.47
C GLN A 35 -7.53 -6.89 -5.11
N ILE A 36 -6.29 -6.53 -4.79
CA ILE A 36 -5.97 -5.19 -4.34
C ILE A 36 -5.32 -4.41 -5.47
N SER A 37 -5.88 -3.22 -5.74
CA SER A 37 -5.34 -2.32 -6.76
C SER A 37 -5.15 -0.94 -6.16
N ARG A 38 -4.66 -0.01 -6.96
CA ARG A 38 -4.47 1.36 -6.49
C ARG A 38 -5.79 2.01 -6.08
N GLU A 39 -6.88 1.64 -6.74
CA GLU A 39 -8.19 2.23 -6.45
C GLU A 39 -8.87 1.59 -5.23
N THR A 40 -8.32 0.53 -4.71
CA THR A 40 -8.94 -0.18 -3.58
C THR A 40 -8.99 0.71 -2.35
N SER A 41 -10.19 0.88 -1.78
CA SER A 41 -10.38 1.63 -0.55
C SER A 41 -10.19 0.70 0.65
N PHE A 42 -9.42 1.16 1.63
CA PHE A 42 -9.20 0.35 2.84
C PHE A 42 -10.52 0.05 3.55
N ILE A 43 -11.36 1.06 3.67
CA ILE A 43 -12.60 0.91 4.44
C ILE A 43 -13.71 0.31 3.59
N ASN A 44 -13.95 0.87 2.40
CA ASN A 44 -15.09 0.49 1.60
C ASN A 44 -14.92 -0.85 0.92
N ASP A 45 -13.71 -1.14 0.45
CA ASP A 45 -13.46 -2.36 -0.32
C ASP A 45 -12.91 -3.49 0.52
N LEU A 46 -12.09 -3.17 1.52
CA LEU A 46 -11.42 -4.19 2.33
C LEU A 46 -12.00 -4.33 3.73
N GLY A 47 -12.95 -3.47 4.08
CA GLY A 47 -13.62 -3.56 5.36
C GLY A 47 -12.76 -3.19 6.56
N ALA A 48 -11.70 -2.44 6.34
CA ALA A 48 -10.83 -2.02 7.44
C ALA A 48 -11.54 -1.00 8.32
N ASP A 49 -11.34 -1.10 9.63
CA ASP A 49 -11.79 -0.03 10.50
C ASP A 49 -10.62 0.90 10.80
N SER A 50 -10.85 1.90 11.65
CA SER A 50 -9.82 2.91 11.90
C SER A 50 -8.60 2.30 12.58
N LEU A 51 -8.79 1.28 13.40
CA LEU A 51 -7.65 0.61 14.04
C LEU A 51 -6.81 -0.14 13.02
N ASP A 52 -7.47 -0.83 12.10
CA ASP A 52 -6.76 -1.53 11.02
C ASP A 52 -5.94 -0.55 10.19
N THR A 53 -6.52 0.60 9.89
CA THR A 53 -5.84 1.62 9.09
C THR A 53 -4.59 2.13 9.80
N VAL A 54 -4.70 2.37 11.10
CA VAL A 54 -3.55 2.81 11.89
C VAL A 54 -2.46 1.76 11.88
N GLU A 55 -2.82 0.50 12.01
CA GLU A 55 -1.84 -0.58 12.02
C GLU A 55 -1.14 -0.69 10.67
N ILE A 56 -1.88 -0.53 9.59
CA ILE A 56 -1.30 -0.55 8.25
C ILE A 56 -0.28 0.57 8.09
N VAL A 57 -0.63 1.78 8.55
CA VAL A 57 0.26 2.91 8.46
C VAL A 57 1.54 2.65 9.26
N MET A 58 1.40 2.08 10.46
CA MET A 58 2.56 1.76 11.29
C MET A 58 3.48 0.76 10.61
N GLU A 59 2.91 -0.26 9.97
CA GLU A 59 3.71 -1.24 9.23
C GLU A 59 4.45 -0.57 8.09
N ILE A 60 3.80 0.34 7.40
CA ILE A 60 4.42 1.07 6.29
C ILE A 60 5.58 1.92 6.82
N GLU A 61 5.36 2.59 7.94
CA GLU A 61 6.42 3.39 8.54
C GLU A 61 7.66 2.56 8.87
N ASP A 62 7.44 1.37 9.42
CA ASP A 62 8.55 0.49 9.78
C ASP A 62 9.24 -0.06 8.54
N GLU A 63 8.45 -0.44 7.54
CA GLU A 63 9.00 -1.08 6.34
C GLU A 63 9.88 -0.12 5.56
N PHE A 64 9.47 1.13 5.45
CA PHE A 64 10.16 2.11 4.60
C PHE A 64 10.95 3.14 5.39
N ASP A 65 10.94 3.04 6.70
CA ASP A 65 11.67 3.95 7.59
C ASP A 65 11.28 5.41 7.32
N ILE A 66 9.98 5.65 7.28
CA ILE A 66 9.43 7.00 7.12
C ILE A 66 8.47 7.28 8.24
N ASP A 67 8.10 8.56 8.36
CA ASP A 67 7.21 9.05 9.39
C ASP A 67 5.94 9.56 8.72
N VAL A 68 4.78 9.09 9.17
CA VAL A 68 3.51 9.54 8.62
C VAL A 68 2.73 10.21 9.74
N PRO A 69 2.69 11.56 9.76
CA PRO A 69 1.90 12.26 10.78
C PRO A 69 0.44 11.86 10.70
N GLN A 70 -0.25 11.93 11.82
CA GLN A 70 -1.64 11.52 11.90
C GLN A 70 -2.51 12.25 10.88
N GLU A 71 -2.29 13.55 10.71
CA GLU A 71 -3.11 14.31 9.76
C GLU A 71 -2.92 13.84 8.33
N ASP A 72 -1.72 13.35 7.99
CA ASP A 72 -1.49 12.78 6.66
C ASP A 72 -2.10 11.39 6.56
N ALA A 73 -1.99 10.61 7.63
CA ALA A 73 -2.57 9.27 7.65
C ALA A 73 -4.07 9.32 7.41
N GLU A 74 -4.74 10.33 7.92
CA GLU A 74 -6.19 10.49 7.75
C GLU A 74 -6.57 10.72 6.29
N LYS A 75 -5.66 11.23 5.49
CA LYS A 75 -5.92 11.48 4.08
C LYS A 75 -5.66 10.27 3.20
N ILE A 76 -5.02 9.25 3.76
CA ILE A 76 -4.70 8.04 3.01
C ILE A 76 -5.89 7.10 3.13
N GLN A 77 -6.70 7.04 2.08
CA GLN A 77 -7.92 6.25 2.09
C GLN A 77 -7.89 5.11 1.08
N THR A 78 -7.02 5.19 0.09
CA THR A 78 -6.86 4.13 -0.90
C THR A 78 -5.43 3.64 -0.91
N VAL A 79 -5.25 2.44 -1.47
CA VAL A 79 -3.93 1.85 -1.61
C VAL A 79 -3.02 2.75 -2.44
N GLY A 80 -3.55 3.33 -3.53
CA GLY A 80 -2.77 4.22 -4.37
C GLY A 80 -2.29 5.46 -3.65
N GLN A 81 -3.13 6.00 -2.78
CA GLN A 81 -2.72 7.16 -2.00
C GLN A 81 -1.58 6.82 -1.04
N ALA A 82 -1.62 5.62 -0.47
CA ALA A 82 -0.54 5.16 0.39
C ALA A 82 0.75 5.00 -0.40
N ILE A 83 0.66 4.41 -1.58
CA ILE A 83 1.83 4.22 -2.44
C ILE A 83 2.44 5.56 -2.82
N ASP A 84 1.61 6.48 -3.26
CA ASP A 84 2.09 7.80 -3.67
C ASP A 84 2.75 8.54 -2.51
N TYR A 85 2.15 8.43 -1.33
CA TYR A 85 2.71 9.07 -0.15
C TYR A 85 4.12 8.56 0.14
N VAL A 86 4.27 7.24 0.16
CA VAL A 86 5.57 6.64 0.45
C VAL A 86 6.60 7.04 -0.61
N GLU A 87 6.21 7.00 -1.88
CA GLU A 87 7.14 7.34 -2.96
C GLU A 87 7.63 8.77 -2.88
N ARG A 88 6.78 9.67 -2.39
CA ARG A 88 7.19 11.06 -2.23
C ARG A 88 8.11 11.28 -1.04
N HIS A 89 8.18 10.34 -0.13
CA HIS A 89 8.96 10.49 1.11
C HIS A 89 10.19 9.59 1.16
N LEU A 90 10.49 8.92 0.06
CA LEU A 90 11.71 8.11 -0.02
C LEU A 90 12.94 8.94 -0.49
#